data_4044180eb3df6a31f915e9897acf7fc8
#
_entry.id   4044180eb3df6a31f915e9897acf7fc8
#
_cell.length_a   1.000
_cell.length_b   1.000
_cell.length_c   1.000
_cell.angle_alpha   90.00
_cell.angle_beta   90.00
_cell.angle_gamma   90.00
#
_symmetry.space_group_name_H-M   'P 1'
#
loop_
_entity.id
_entity.type
_entity.pdbx_description
1 polymer ?
#
loop_
_entity_poly.entity_id
_entity_poly.type
_entity_poly.pdbx_seq_one_letter_code
_entity_poly.pdbx_strand_id
1 'polypeptide(L)'
;ARPEGSTDKVDLIEEMQTAPSLSDQQAIRLARMGRSIEEHFGSPQDIEWCLADGEIFILQSRPVTTLYPVPPAAGDHIHLFLSFGHVQMMTEAIKPLGISVLRTLIPLGKSMPPGESDLLVEAGSRLYSDVVTRLLEYQQLRKRLPELLLNVDEMFSRAVREFMEREEFQTAARPGKRIKFSLIRKAFPTALAILKNILYSENDQAIDMMNRFIAEKVDENRKLLLEVSGPARITRIREILQTILTVAVAKVAQYLPAALLTYKLIENLSRRWLGDTAEMGGISKSPPGNVTTEMG
;
A
#
# COMPACT_ATOMS: atom_id res chain seq x y z
N ALA A 1 -9.81 9.93 -37.93
CA ALA A 1 -11.18 9.48 -37.59
C ALA A 1 -11.91 9.13 -38.87
N ARG A 2 -12.66 8.04 -38.88
CA ARG A 2 -13.51 7.68 -40.01
C ARG A 2 -14.76 8.57 -40.06
N PRO A 3 -15.40 8.75 -41.25
CA PRO A 3 -16.64 9.51 -41.34
C PRO A 3 -17.76 9.03 -40.41
N GLU A 4 -17.70 7.78 -39.96
CA GLU A 4 -18.66 7.13 -39.06
C GLU A 4 -18.36 7.32 -37.56
N GLY A 5 -17.36 8.15 -37.20
CA GLY A 5 -17.01 8.44 -35.82
C GLY A 5 -16.17 7.37 -35.09
N SER A 6 -15.72 6.33 -35.79
CA SER A 6 -14.81 5.32 -35.24
C SER A 6 -13.33 5.74 -35.38
N THR A 7 -12.47 5.23 -34.50
CA THR A 7 -11.02 5.44 -34.54
C THR A 7 -10.30 4.17 -34.96
N ASP A 8 -9.27 4.32 -35.80
CA ASP A 8 -8.35 3.23 -36.14
C ASP A 8 -7.12 3.29 -35.21
N LYS A 9 -6.67 2.13 -34.74
CA LYS A 9 -5.33 2.00 -34.18
C LYS A 9 -4.31 1.96 -35.32
N VAL A 10 -3.35 2.88 -35.26
CA VAL A 10 -2.23 2.93 -36.19
C VAL A 10 -0.95 2.73 -35.38
N ASP A 11 -0.13 1.76 -35.76
CA ASP A 11 1.18 1.58 -35.15
C ASP A 11 2.11 2.69 -35.67
N LEU A 12 2.69 3.45 -34.73
CA LEU A 12 3.64 4.50 -35.04
C LEU A 12 5.01 3.88 -35.34
N ILE A 13 5.70 4.43 -36.31
CA ILE A 13 7.13 4.12 -36.54
C ILE A 13 7.97 4.54 -35.35
N GLU A 14 9.07 3.86 -35.08
CA GLU A 14 9.89 4.01 -33.86
C GLU A 14 10.31 5.45 -33.60
N GLU A 15 10.66 6.20 -34.65
CA GLU A 15 11.01 7.64 -34.58
C GLU A 15 9.85 8.52 -34.09
N MET A 16 8.62 8.18 -34.41
CA MET A 16 7.44 8.94 -34.00
C MET A 16 6.96 8.57 -32.58
N GLN A 17 7.34 7.40 -32.07
CA GLN A 17 6.96 6.98 -30.71
C GLN A 17 7.64 7.83 -29.63
N THR A 18 8.83 8.35 -29.91
CA THR A 18 9.63 9.17 -28.98
C THR A 18 9.62 10.66 -29.34
N ALA A 19 9.02 11.04 -30.47
CA ALA A 19 8.95 12.43 -30.87
C ALA A 19 7.99 13.24 -29.96
N PRO A 20 8.36 14.48 -29.55
CA PRO A 20 7.46 15.34 -28.81
C PRO A 20 6.20 15.65 -29.62
N SER A 21 5.03 15.54 -28.99
CA SER A 21 3.73 15.83 -29.61
C SER A 21 3.50 17.33 -29.84
N LEU A 22 4.23 18.19 -29.14
CA LEU A 22 4.17 19.65 -29.21
C LEU A 22 5.56 20.23 -29.45
N SER A 23 5.61 21.34 -30.17
CA SER A 23 6.80 22.20 -30.15
C SER A 23 6.94 22.92 -28.81
N ASP A 24 8.15 23.40 -28.46
CA ASP A 24 8.40 24.14 -27.22
C ASP A 24 7.46 25.34 -27.07
N GLN A 25 7.18 26.07 -28.15
CA GLN A 25 6.28 27.21 -28.14
C GLN A 25 4.83 26.80 -27.84
N GLN A 26 4.36 25.68 -28.39
CA GLN A 26 3.04 25.13 -28.12
C GLN A 26 2.94 24.63 -26.68
N ALA A 27 3.98 23.96 -26.17
CA ALA A 27 4.04 23.52 -24.78
C ALA A 27 3.97 24.68 -23.78
N ILE A 28 4.72 25.78 -24.04
CA ILE A 28 4.68 26.99 -23.24
C ILE A 28 3.28 27.66 -23.30
N ARG A 29 2.66 27.69 -24.50
CA ARG A 29 1.30 28.25 -24.64
C ARG A 29 0.29 27.43 -23.86
N LEU A 30 0.33 26.10 -23.95
CA LEU A 30 -0.54 25.20 -23.20
C LEU A 30 -0.36 25.38 -21.69
N ALA A 31 0.90 25.44 -21.22
CA ALA A 31 1.20 25.66 -19.80
C ALA A 31 0.64 27.00 -19.26
N ARG A 32 0.70 28.08 -20.07
CA ARG A 32 0.10 29.37 -19.70
C ARG A 32 -1.42 29.29 -19.64
N MET A 33 -2.07 28.58 -20.59
CA MET A 33 -3.52 28.34 -20.55
C MET A 33 -3.91 27.55 -19.30
N GLY A 34 -3.17 26.48 -18.97
CA GLY A 34 -3.40 25.69 -17.76
C GLY A 34 -3.28 26.51 -16.48
N ARG A 35 -2.27 27.39 -16.40
CA ARG A 35 -2.10 28.30 -15.25
C ARG A 35 -3.27 29.29 -15.12
N SER A 36 -3.73 29.88 -16.23
CA SER A 36 -4.88 30.77 -16.20
C SER A 36 -6.17 30.08 -15.75
N ILE A 37 -6.34 28.81 -16.14
CA ILE A 37 -7.46 27.97 -15.70
C ILE A 37 -7.36 27.69 -14.21
N GLU A 38 -6.19 27.27 -13.71
CA GLU A 38 -5.93 27.05 -12.28
C GLU A 38 -6.21 28.29 -11.45
N GLU A 39 -5.73 29.47 -11.89
CA GLU A 39 -5.97 30.75 -11.23
C GLU A 39 -7.48 31.09 -11.21
N HIS A 40 -8.18 30.80 -12.29
CA HIS A 40 -9.63 31.06 -12.38
C HIS A 40 -10.43 30.21 -11.39
N PHE A 41 -10.11 28.91 -11.28
CA PHE A 41 -10.82 27.99 -10.38
C PHE A 41 -10.26 27.98 -8.96
N GLY A 42 -9.10 28.59 -8.69
CA GLY A 42 -8.46 28.67 -7.39
C GLY A 42 -7.96 27.32 -6.85
N SER A 43 -7.81 26.33 -7.72
CA SER A 43 -7.31 24.99 -7.38
C SER A 43 -6.67 24.33 -8.61
N PRO A 44 -5.69 23.44 -8.42
CA PRO A 44 -5.09 22.65 -9.50
C PRO A 44 -6.13 21.94 -10.35
N GLN A 45 -5.98 22.04 -11.67
CA GLN A 45 -6.91 21.50 -12.65
C GLN A 45 -6.24 20.45 -13.54
N ASP A 46 -6.93 19.35 -13.77
CA ASP A 46 -6.63 18.39 -14.82
C ASP A 46 -7.35 18.83 -16.09
N ILE A 47 -6.61 19.10 -17.17
CA ILE A 47 -7.16 19.64 -18.41
C ILE A 47 -7.00 18.65 -19.57
N GLU A 48 -8.06 18.48 -20.32
CA GLU A 48 -8.02 17.81 -21.62
C GLU A 48 -7.95 18.87 -22.73
N TRP A 49 -7.12 18.64 -23.72
CA TRP A 49 -6.88 19.59 -24.78
C TRP A 49 -6.68 18.89 -26.14
N CYS A 50 -6.84 19.62 -27.20
CA CYS A 50 -6.44 19.20 -28.55
C CYS A 50 -5.70 20.30 -29.28
N LEU A 51 -4.92 19.90 -30.28
CA LEU A 51 -4.25 20.78 -31.22
C LEU A 51 -4.89 20.58 -32.58
N ALA A 52 -5.47 21.64 -33.17
CA ALA A 52 -6.04 21.63 -34.52
C ALA A 52 -5.61 22.89 -35.23
N ASP A 53 -5.12 22.75 -36.45
CA ASP A 53 -4.67 23.86 -37.33
C ASP A 53 -3.66 24.80 -36.64
N GLY A 54 -2.80 24.26 -35.78
CA GLY A 54 -1.82 25.02 -35.00
C GLY A 54 -2.37 25.75 -33.76
N GLU A 55 -3.67 25.68 -33.52
CA GLU A 55 -4.33 26.25 -32.33
C GLU A 55 -4.65 25.20 -31.29
N ILE A 56 -4.45 25.58 -29.99
CA ILE A 56 -4.76 24.74 -28.84
C ILE A 56 -6.16 25.06 -28.35
N PHE A 57 -6.95 24.00 -28.17
CA PHE A 57 -8.31 24.08 -27.63
C PHE A 57 -8.37 23.27 -26.33
N ILE A 58 -8.91 23.87 -25.25
CA ILE A 58 -9.23 23.17 -24.03
C ILE A 58 -10.61 22.51 -24.18
N LEU A 59 -10.65 21.21 -24.00
CA LEU A 59 -11.88 20.41 -24.17
C LEU A 59 -12.58 20.19 -22.84
N GLN A 60 -11.80 20.00 -21.75
CA GLN A 60 -12.31 19.76 -20.42
C GLN A 60 -11.34 20.31 -19.38
N SER A 61 -11.91 20.75 -18.26
CA SER A 61 -11.17 21.06 -17.03
C SER A 61 -11.92 20.50 -15.83
N ARG A 62 -11.19 19.82 -14.95
CA ARG A 62 -11.74 19.27 -13.71
C ARG A 62 -10.75 19.45 -12.56
N PRO A 63 -11.21 19.64 -11.31
CA PRO A 63 -10.31 19.74 -10.16
C PRO A 63 -9.46 18.47 -10.02
N VAL A 64 -8.16 18.63 -9.75
CA VAL A 64 -7.28 17.53 -9.36
C VAL A 64 -7.66 17.05 -7.98
N THR A 65 -8.20 15.82 -7.88
CA THR A 65 -8.65 15.22 -6.61
C THR A 65 -7.58 14.34 -5.96
N THR A 66 -6.46 14.10 -6.64
CA THR A 66 -5.37 13.21 -6.21
C THR A 66 -4.23 13.93 -5.48
N LEU A 67 -4.35 15.23 -5.21
CA LEU A 67 -3.40 15.96 -4.39
C LEU A 67 -3.67 15.67 -2.92
N TYR A 68 -2.79 14.87 -2.34
CA TYR A 68 -2.86 14.56 -0.93
C TYR A 68 -2.06 15.59 -0.11
N PRO A 69 -2.60 16.06 1.04
CA PRO A 69 -1.85 16.91 1.92
C PRO A 69 -0.59 16.19 2.41
N VAL A 70 0.54 16.89 2.38
CA VAL A 70 1.81 16.38 2.88
C VAL A 70 1.83 16.52 4.40
N PRO A 71 2.19 15.47 5.16
CA PRO A 71 2.37 15.59 6.59
C PRO A 71 3.43 16.63 6.96
N PRO A 72 3.25 17.36 8.08
CA PRO A 72 4.27 18.27 8.55
C PRO A 72 5.56 17.51 8.85
N ALA A 73 6.65 17.91 8.20
CA ALA A 73 7.98 17.39 8.46
C ALA A 73 8.54 18.02 9.75
N ALA A 74 8.98 17.20 10.69
CA ALA A 74 9.59 17.65 11.93
C ALA A 74 11.12 17.60 11.82
N GLY A 75 11.80 18.76 11.92
CA GLY A 75 13.26 18.87 11.89
C GLY A 75 13.83 19.00 10.47
N ASP A 76 15.16 19.07 10.38
CA ASP A 76 15.93 19.32 9.12
C ASP A 76 16.34 18.03 8.40
N HIS A 77 15.76 16.88 8.75
CA HIS A 77 16.10 15.62 8.11
C HIS A 77 15.10 15.28 7.00
N ILE A 78 15.55 14.44 6.07
CA ILE A 78 14.71 13.97 4.97
C ILE A 78 13.59 13.06 5.48
N HIS A 79 12.42 13.15 4.86
CA HIS A 79 11.25 12.34 5.16
C HIS A 79 10.78 11.59 3.94
N LEU A 80 10.25 10.39 4.14
CA LEU A 80 9.54 9.61 3.12
C LEU A 80 8.23 9.11 3.74
N PHE A 81 7.15 9.78 3.38
CA PHE A 81 5.81 9.45 3.86
C PHE A 81 5.14 8.46 2.92
N LEU A 82 4.91 7.24 3.40
CA LEU A 82 4.09 6.26 2.71
C LEU A 82 2.63 6.44 3.12
N SER A 83 1.74 6.66 2.14
CA SER A 83 0.30 6.76 2.39
C SER A 83 -0.26 5.40 2.81
N PHE A 84 -0.76 5.31 4.04
CA PHE A 84 -1.45 4.14 4.54
C PHE A 84 -2.72 3.83 3.75
N GLY A 85 -3.47 4.89 3.37
CA GLY A 85 -4.68 4.74 2.58
C GLY A 85 -4.41 4.14 1.20
N HIS A 86 -3.36 4.59 0.51
CA HIS A 86 -3.01 4.05 -0.81
C HIS A 86 -2.68 2.55 -0.73
N VAL A 87 -1.88 2.13 0.25
CA VAL A 87 -1.53 0.71 0.48
C VAL A 87 -2.77 -0.15 0.75
N GLN A 88 -3.82 0.44 1.35
CA GLN A 88 -5.08 -0.22 1.67
C GLN A 88 -6.19 0.01 0.63
N MET A 89 -5.87 0.56 -0.55
CA MET A 89 -6.83 0.91 -1.60
C MET A 89 -7.91 1.93 -1.14
N MET A 90 -7.63 2.69 -0.09
CA MET A 90 -8.52 3.72 0.47
C MET A 90 -8.17 5.07 -0.15
N THR A 91 -8.94 5.52 -1.11
CA THR A 91 -8.66 6.78 -1.84
C THR A 91 -9.22 8.02 -1.16
N GLU A 92 -10.25 7.87 -0.34
CA GLU A 92 -10.93 8.99 0.32
C GLU A 92 -10.32 9.34 1.68
N ALA A 93 -10.68 10.53 2.18
CA ALA A 93 -10.33 10.96 3.52
C ALA A 93 -11.01 10.08 4.58
N ILE A 94 -10.25 9.66 5.57
CA ILE A 94 -10.73 8.80 6.66
C ILE A 94 -11.48 9.67 7.68
N LYS A 95 -12.68 9.27 8.05
CA LYS A 95 -13.44 9.98 9.10
C LYS A 95 -12.70 9.94 10.45
N PRO A 96 -12.83 10.97 11.31
CA PRO A 96 -12.07 11.08 12.57
C PRO A 96 -12.15 9.84 13.47
N LEU A 97 -13.34 9.22 13.56
CA LEU A 97 -13.50 7.97 14.31
C LEU A 97 -12.66 6.83 13.69
N GLY A 98 -12.63 6.73 12.36
CA GLY A 98 -11.80 5.74 11.65
C GLY A 98 -10.32 5.93 11.90
N ILE A 99 -9.83 7.18 11.87
CA ILE A 99 -8.44 7.52 12.23
C ILE A 99 -8.12 7.07 13.65
N SER A 100 -8.98 7.40 14.61
CA SER A 100 -8.81 6.98 16.01
C SER A 100 -8.77 5.47 16.17
N VAL A 101 -9.65 4.75 15.47
CA VAL A 101 -9.67 3.27 15.46
C VAL A 101 -8.38 2.71 14.86
N LEU A 102 -7.96 3.20 13.69
CA LEU A 102 -6.74 2.72 13.02
C LEU A 102 -5.48 2.98 13.85
N ARG A 103 -5.36 4.15 14.47
CA ARG A 103 -4.22 4.46 15.35
C ARG A 103 -4.21 3.60 16.62
N THR A 104 -5.37 3.17 17.10
CA THR A 104 -5.48 2.25 18.24
C THR A 104 -5.21 0.80 17.84
N LEU A 105 -5.69 0.39 16.66
CA LEU A 105 -5.57 -0.96 16.14
C LEU A 105 -4.14 -1.29 15.70
N ILE A 106 -3.42 -0.31 15.14
CA ILE A 106 -2.09 -0.49 14.57
C ILE A 106 -1.05 0.15 15.53
N PRO A 107 -0.58 -0.58 16.55
CA PRO A 107 0.40 -0.07 17.50
C PRO A 107 1.80 -0.12 16.88
N LEU A 108 2.02 0.60 15.79
CA LEU A 108 3.32 0.76 15.16
C LEU A 108 4.10 1.84 15.91
N GLY A 109 5.25 1.48 16.47
CA GLY A 109 6.15 2.42 17.13
C GLY A 109 6.60 1.98 18.52
N LYS A 110 7.19 2.91 19.27
CA LYS A 110 7.50 2.72 20.70
C LYS A 110 6.19 2.76 21.48
N SER A 111 6.21 2.15 22.68
CA SER A 111 5.05 2.16 23.57
C SER A 111 4.58 3.59 23.84
N MET A 112 3.55 4.02 23.10
CA MET A 112 2.87 5.29 23.21
C MET A 112 1.55 5.11 23.94
N PRO A 113 0.98 6.16 24.52
CA PRO A 113 -0.37 6.10 25.04
C PRO A 113 -1.38 5.57 24.01
N PRO A 114 -2.46 4.92 24.45
CA PRO A 114 -3.49 4.39 23.55
C PRO A 114 -4.01 5.44 22.58
N GLY A 115 -3.99 5.12 21.28
CA GLY A 115 -4.43 6.04 20.22
C GLY A 115 -3.34 6.96 19.68
N GLU A 116 -2.10 6.85 20.16
CA GLU A 116 -0.94 7.54 19.63
C GLU A 116 0.02 6.57 18.98
N SER A 117 0.62 6.98 17.87
CA SER A 117 1.65 6.25 17.16
C SER A 117 2.67 7.24 16.64
N ASP A 118 3.94 7.01 16.94
CA ASP A 118 5.05 7.80 16.42
C ASP A 118 5.36 7.49 14.94
N LEU A 119 4.76 6.45 14.40
CA LEU A 119 4.93 6.04 13.01
C LEU A 119 3.77 6.44 12.10
N LEU A 120 2.61 6.78 12.65
CA LEU A 120 1.45 7.21 11.88
C LEU A 120 1.20 8.71 12.08
N VAL A 121 1.46 9.47 11.03
CA VAL A 121 1.24 10.92 10.98
C VAL A 121 -0.04 11.20 10.21
N GLU A 122 -0.84 12.13 10.70
CA GLU A 122 -2.08 12.55 10.05
C GLU A 122 -1.88 13.85 9.27
N ALA A 123 -2.38 13.89 8.04
CA ALA A 123 -2.53 15.11 7.27
C ALA A 123 -3.78 15.02 6.39
N GLY A 124 -4.64 16.05 6.44
CA GLY A 124 -5.88 16.12 5.66
C GLY A 124 -6.77 14.90 5.81
N SER A 125 -6.96 14.44 7.05
CA SER A 125 -7.76 13.25 7.37
C SER A 125 -7.25 11.97 6.67
N ARG A 126 -5.94 11.87 6.43
CA ARG A 126 -5.26 10.68 5.93
C ARG A 126 -4.11 10.30 6.84
N LEU A 127 -3.76 9.03 6.85
CA LEU A 127 -2.66 8.50 7.64
C LEU A 127 -1.47 8.17 6.75
N TYR A 128 -0.30 8.55 7.23
CA TYR A 128 0.99 8.31 6.58
C TYR A 128 1.95 7.66 7.56
N SER A 129 2.86 6.86 7.04
CA SER A 129 3.98 6.33 7.81
C SER A 129 5.28 6.94 7.32
N ASP A 130 6.03 7.62 8.21
CA ASP A 130 7.40 8.03 7.92
C ASP A 130 8.34 6.83 8.09
N VAL A 131 8.86 6.35 6.98
CA VAL A 131 9.69 5.14 6.97
C VAL A 131 11.19 5.43 6.95
N VAL A 132 11.61 6.71 6.83
CA VAL A 132 13.02 7.07 6.67
C VAL A 132 13.88 6.59 7.83
N THR A 133 13.50 6.87 9.06
CA THR A 133 14.25 6.44 10.25
C THR A 133 14.50 4.93 10.24
N ARG A 134 13.49 4.15 9.84
CA ARG A 134 13.61 2.68 9.75
C ARG A 134 14.49 2.25 8.59
N LEU A 135 14.39 2.91 7.46
CA LEU A 135 15.27 2.65 6.31
C LEU A 135 16.72 2.99 6.63
N LEU A 136 16.97 4.09 7.34
CA LEU A 136 18.32 4.47 7.76
C LEU A 136 18.94 3.46 8.75
N GLU A 137 18.14 2.90 9.65
CA GLU A 137 18.61 1.98 10.69
C GLU A 137 18.76 0.53 10.21
N TYR A 138 17.88 0.04 9.34
CA TYR A 138 17.77 -1.39 9.02
C TYR A 138 18.08 -1.69 7.55
N GLN A 139 19.28 -2.22 7.29
CA GLN A 139 19.70 -2.62 5.94
C GLN A 139 18.76 -3.65 5.30
N GLN A 140 18.20 -4.57 6.10
CA GLN A 140 17.27 -5.57 5.61
C GLN A 140 15.97 -4.94 5.09
N LEU A 141 15.51 -3.87 5.74
CA LEU A 141 14.32 -3.15 5.30
C LEU A 141 14.58 -2.41 3.98
N ARG A 142 15.75 -1.79 3.81
CA ARG A 142 16.17 -1.16 2.55
C ARG A 142 16.11 -2.13 1.36
N LYS A 143 16.51 -3.38 1.58
CA LYS A 143 16.48 -4.40 0.52
C LYS A 143 15.06 -4.93 0.23
N ARG A 144 14.26 -5.12 1.28
CA ARG A 144 12.96 -5.80 1.18
C ARG A 144 11.77 -4.87 0.93
N LEU A 145 11.82 -3.63 1.40
CA LEU A 145 10.67 -2.73 1.28
C LEU A 145 10.27 -2.49 -0.18
N PRO A 146 11.20 -2.19 -1.13
CA PRO A 146 10.83 -2.05 -2.53
C PRO A 146 10.22 -3.32 -3.12
N GLU A 147 10.72 -4.52 -2.75
CA GLU A 147 10.19 -5.80 -3.22
C GLU A 147 8.77 -6.06 -2.68
N LEU A 148 8.51 -5.71 -1.42
CA LEU A 148 7.18 -5.82 -0.82
C LEU A 148 6.20 -4.84 -1.47
N LEU A 149 6.64 -3.61 -1.74
CA LEU A 149 5.82 -2.59 -2.38
C LEU A 149 5.53 -2.90 -3.85
N LEU A 150 6.40 -3.63 -4.54
CA LEU A 150 6.18 -4.04 -5.92
C LEU A 150 4.88 -4.87 -6.10
N ASN A 151 4.52 -5.65 -5.08
CA ASN A 151 3.26 -6.42 -5.09
C ASN A 151 2.01 -5.54 -4.86
N VAL A 152 2.20 -4.30 -4.40
CA VAL A 152 1.11 -3.34 -4.17
C VAL A 152 1.01 -2.38 -5.36
N ASP A 153 2.14 -1.78 -5.74
CA ASP A 153 2.21 -0.77 -6.80
C ASP A 153 3.67 -0.62 -7.26
N GLU A 154 3.92 -0.81 -8.57
CA GLU A 154 5.25 -0.70 -9.15
C GLU A 154 5.84 0.71 -9.04
N MET A 155 5.01 1.75 -9.23
CA MET A 155 5.45 3.15 -9.11
C MET A 155 5.88 3.48 -7.68
N PHE A 156 5.19 2.92 -6.71
CA PHE A 156 5.54 3.06 -5.29
C PHE A 156 6.88 2.40 -4.97
N SER A 157 7.13 1.20 -5.49
CA SER A 157 8.42 0.51 -5.37
C SER A 157 9.55 1.33 -5.99
N ARG A 158 9.32 1.88 -7.19
CA ARG A 158 10.29 2.71 -7.91
C ARG A 158 10.60 3.99 -7.14
N ALA A 159 9.59 4.71 -6.67
CA ALA A 159 9.77 5.94 -5.89
C ALA A 159 10.62 5.72 -4.62
N VAL A 160 10.42 4.60 -3.92
CA VAL A 160 11.25 4.26 -2.74
C VAL A 160 12.69 3.96 -3.13
N ARG A 161 12.93 3.29 -4.26
CA ARG A 161 14.29 3.04 -4.77
C ARG A 161 15.01 4.33 -5.13
N GLU A 162 14.37 5.19 -5.94
CA GLU A 162 14.88 6.49 -6.34
C GLU A 162 15.18 7.40 -5.12
N PHE A 163 14.30 7.35 -4.11
CA PHE A 163 14.54 8.07 -2.85
C PHE A 163 15.80 7.56 -2.13
N MET A 164 16.00 6.24 -2.08
CA MET A 164 17.17 5.66 -1.43
C MET A 164 18.50 5.91 -2.19
N GLU A 165 18.44 6.25 -3.49
CA GLU A 165 19.60 6.61 -4.30
C GLU A 165 20.05 8.06 -4.11
N ARG A 166 19.23 8.91 -3.50
CA ARG A 166 19.58 10.31 -3.23
C ARG A 166 20.80 10.43 -2.32
N GLU A 167 21.66 11.40 -2.60
CA GLU A 167 22.89 11.64 -1.86
C GLU A 167 22.62 11.88 -0.35
N GLU A 168 21.57 12.63 -0.03
CA GLU A 168 21.19 12.90 1.35
C GLU A 168 20.86 11.61 2.12
N PHE A 169 20.14 10.66 1.46
CA PHE A 169 19.83 9.37 2.08
C PHE A 169 21.07 8.51 2.24
N GLN A 170 21.93 8.44 1.21
CA GLN A 170 23.16 7.63 1.23
C GLN A 170 24.13 8.12 2.31
N THR A 171 24.25 9.44 2.48
CA THR A 171 25.11 10.05 3.50
C THR A 171 24.57 9.78 4.93
N ALA A 172 23.25 9.80 5.11
CA ALA A 172 22.61 9.53 6.39
C ALA A 172 22.53 8.04 6.72
N ALA A 173 22.61 7.15 5.71
CA ALA A 173 22.45 5.72 5.88
C ALA A 173 23.59 5.09 6.70
N ARG A 174 23.25 4.51 7.83
CA ARG A 174 24.21 3.85 8.72
C ARG A 174 24.44 2.38 8.32
N PRO A 175 25.61 1.78 8.68
CA PRO A 175 25.79 0.33 8.62
C PRO A 175 24.63 -0.34 9.36
N GLY A 176 23.89 -1.22 8.67
CA GLY A 176 22.64 -1.75 9.20
C GLY A 176 22.80 -2.54 10.48
N LYS A 177 21.88 -2.36 11.42
CA LYS A 177 21.79 -3.19 12.62
C LYS A 177 21.60 -4.66 12.20
N ARG A 178 22.43 -5.55 12.72
CA ARG A 178 22.30 -6.99 12.53
C ARG A 178 21.11 -7.52 13.35
N ILE A 179 20.39 -8.49 12.79
CA ILE A 179 19.31 -9.17 13.52
C ILE A 179 19.93 -9.87 14.73
N LYS A 180 19.45 -9.53 15.93
CA LYS A 180 19.93 -10.16 17.17
C LYS A 180 19.53 -11.63 17.20
N PHE A 181 20.42 -12.51 17.62
CA PHE A 181 20.18 -13.95 17.78
C PHE A 181 18.94 -14.26 18.65
N SER A 182 18.65 -13.40 19.63
CA SER A 182 17.43 -13.50 20.45
C SER A 182 16.13 -13.38 19.63
N LEU A 183 16.12 -12.64 18.52
CA LEU A 183 14.97 -12.54 17.63
C LEU A 183 14.79 -13.85 16.83
N ILE A 184 15.89 -14.45 16.38
CA ILE A 184 15.87 -15.73 15.68
C ILE A 184 15.27 -16.81 16.59
N ARG A 185 15.71 -16.86 17.86
CA ARG A 185 15.16 -17.80 18.85
C ARG A 185 13.66 -17.59 19.10
N LYS A 186 13.20 -16.34 19.16
CA LYS A 186 11.75 -16.01 19.30
C LYS A 186 10.94 -16.38 18.06
N ALA A 187 11.52 -16.30 16.88
CA ALA A 187 10.87 -16.64 15.62
C ALA A 187 10.81 -18.16 15.34
N PHE A 188 11.64 -18.95 16.04
CA PHE A 188 11.76 -20.39 15.78
C PHE A 188 10.43 -21.17 15.92
N PRO A 189 9.60 -20.95 16.94
CA PRO A 189 8.30 -21.64 17.05
C PRO A 189 7.37 -21.33 15.88
N THR A 190 7.36 -20.06 15.43
CA THR A 190 6.58 -19.62 14.28
C THR A 190 7.11 -20.24 12.98
N ALA A 191 8.43 -20.32 12.81
CA ALA A 191 9.04 -20.96 11.65
C ALA A 191 8.70 -22.46 11.58
N LEU A 192 8.70 -23.14 12.72
CA LEU A 192 8.28 -24.55 12.80
C LEU A 192 6.79 -24.73 12.47
N ALA A 193 5.92 -23.82 12.95
CA ALA A 193 4.50 -23.83 12.61
C ALA A 193 4.25 -23.59 11.10
N ILE A 194 5.00 -22.65 10.51
CA ILE A 194 4.97 -22.40 9.05
C ILE A 194 5.35 -23.67 8.27
N LEU A 195 6.46 -24.30 8.64
CA LEU A 195 6.93 -25.54 8.01
C LEU A 195 5.89 -26.66 8.14
N LYS A 196 5.30 -26.82 9.32
CA LYS A 196 4.24 -27.79 9.55
C LYS A 196 3.03 -27.52 8.64
N ASN A 197 2.63 -26.26 8.49
CA ASN A 197 1.51 -25.88 7.62
C ASN A 197 1.82 -26.15 6.13
N ILE A 198 3.04 -25.90 5.68
CA ILE A 198 3.44 -26.22 4.29
C ILE A 198 3.35 -27.73 4.01
N LEU A 199 3.72 -28.56 4.98
CA LEU A 199 3.84 -30.01 4.77
C LEU A 199 2.55 -30.78 5.04
N TYR A 200 1.69 -30.30 5.95
CA TYR A 200 0.60 -31.10 6.51
C TYR A 200 -0.75 -30.35 6.61
N SER A 201 -0.85 -29.09 6.16
CA SER A 201 -2.13 -28.37 6.27
C SER A 201 -3.04 -28.71 5.11
N GLU A 202 -4.26 -29.14 5.41
CA GLU A 202 -5.37 -29.18 4.47
C GLU A 202 -6.05 -27.79 4.48
N ASN A 203 -6.21 -27.17 3.30
CA ASN A 203 -6.75 -25.81 3.19
C ASN A 203 -8.11 -25.64 3.83
N ASP A 204 -9.01 -26.62 3.66
CA ASP A 204 -10.38 -26.57 4.19
C ASP A 204 -10.38 -26.56 5.72
N GLN A 205 -9.51 -27.34 6.36
CA GLN A 205 -9.37 -27.34 7.82
C GLN A 205 -8.83 -26.01 8.35
N ALA A 206 -7.95 -25.34 7.60
CA ALA A 206 -7.43 -24.03 7.98
C ALA A 206 -8.51 -22.95 7.91
N ILE A 207 -9.36 -22.98 6.89
CA ILE A 207 -10.49 -22.06 6.73
C ILE A 207 -11.51 -22.28 7.86
N ASP A 208 -11.91 -23.52 8.12
CA ASP A 208 -12.85 -23.85 9.19
C ASP A 208 -12.34 -23.48 10.58
N MET A 209 -11.05 -23.67 10.84
CA MET A 209 -10.44 -23.27 12.09
C MET A 209 -10.40 -21.75 12.24
N MET A 210 -10.14 -21.02 11.15
CA MET A 210 -10.14 -19.56 11.18
C MET A 210 -11.57 -19.03 11.39
N ASN A 211 -12.56 -19.59 10.71
CA ASN A 211 -13.96 -19.20 10.87
C ASN A 211 -14.45 -19.43 12.30
N ARG A 212 -14.11 -20.58 12.89
CA ARG A 212 -14.42 -20.87 14.31
C ARG A 212 -13.75 -19.88 15.23
N PHE A 213 -12.46 -19.60 15.04
CA PHE A 213 -11.72 -18.62 15.83
C PHE A 213 -12.36 -17.22 15.75
N ILE A 214 -12.75 -16.78 14.54
CA ILE A 214 -13.44 -15.49 14.35
C ILE A 214 -14.77 -15.49 15.10
N ALA A 215 -15.59 -16.53 14.95
CA ALA A 215 -16.90 -16.63 15.59
C ALA A 215 -16.77 -16.60 17.13
N GLU A 216 -15.83 -17.36 17.70
CA GLU A 216 -15.53 -17.37 19.13
C GLU A 216 -15.11 -15.98 19.63
N LYS A 217 -14.22 -15.28 18.92
CA LYS A 217 -13.77 -13.94 19.30
C LYS A 217 -14.85 -12.88 19.16
N VAL A 218 -15.70 -12.99 18.16
CA VAL A 218 -16.87 -12.10 18.00
C VAL A 218 -17.85 -12.28 19.18
N ASP A 219 -18.16 -13.53 19.53
CA ASP A 219 -19.08 -13.82 20.64
C ASP A 219 -18.51 -13.40 22.00
N GLU A 220 -17.23 -13.69 22.26
CA GLU A 220 -16.50 -13.26 23.47
C GLU A 220 -16.55 -11.72 23.61
N ASN A 221 -16.13 -11.00 22.57
CA ASN A 221 -16.11 -9.55 22.60
C ASN A 221 -17.52 -8.95 22.71
N ARG A 222 -18.52 -9.55 22.07
CA ARG A 222 -19.93 -9.14 22.20
C ARG A 222 -20.42 -9.25 23.64
N LYS A 223 -20.12 -10.34 24.34
CA LYS A 223 -20.47 -10.54 25.75
C LYS A 223 -19.83 -9.45 26.61
N LEU A 224 -18.52 -9.23 26.45
CA LEU A 224 -17.76 -8.19 27.19
C LEU A 224 -18.34 -6.78 26.98
N LEU A 225 -18.85 -6.48 25.78
CA LEU A 225 -19.46 -5.17 25.50
C LEU A 225 -20.87 -5.03 26.03
N LEU A 226 -21.60 -6.13 26.24
CA LEU A 226 -22.94 -6.11 26.82
C LEU A 226 -22.92 -5.94 28.35
N GLU A 227 -21.82 -6.33 29.02
CA GLU A 227 -21.64 -6.19 30.46
C GLU A 227 -21.43 -4.73 30.91
N VAL A 228 -21.09 -3.83 29.98
CA VAL A 228 -20.76 -2.43 30.28
C VAL A 228 -21.58 -1.45 29.45
N SER A 229 -21.77 -0.23 29.95
CA SER A 229 -22.51 0.85 29.26
C SER A 229 -21.79 2.20 29.38
N GLY A 230 -22.24 3.18 28.61
CA GLY A 230 -21.70 4.55 28.64
C GLY A 230 -20.18 4.61 28.40
N PRO A 231 -19.45 5.46 29.12
CA PRO A 231 -18.00 5.64 28.97
C PRO A 231 -17.20 4.34 29.17
N ALA A 232 -17.64 3.45 30.06
CA ALA A 232 -16.97 2.16 30.29
C ALA A 232 -16.99 1.26 29.04
N ARG A 233 -18.05 1.33 28.22
CA ARG A 233 -18.11 0.60 26.94
C ARG A 233 -17.07 1.12 25.95
N ILE A 234 -16.85 2.44 25.88
CA ILE A 234 -15.81 3.04 25.02
C ILE A 234 -14.42 2.57 25.45
N THR A 235 -14.15 2.55 26.75
CA THR A 235 -12.89 2.03 27.30
C THR A 235 -12.70 0.56 26.92
N ARG A 236 -13.73 -0.26 27.06
CA ARG A 236 -13.67 -1.69 26.69
C ARG A 236 -13.46 -1.89 25.19
N ILE A 237 -14.10 -1.10 24.33
CA ILE A 237 -13.84 -1.12 22.86
C ILE A 237 -12.36 -0.84 22.58
N ARG A 238 -11.78 0.16 23.23
CA ARG A 238 -10.36 0.51 23.03
C ARG A 238 -9.43 -0.63 23.47
N GLU A 239 -9.68 -1.28 24.60
CA GLU A 239 -8.94 -2.44 25.07
C GLU A 239 -9.00 -3.61 24.07
N ILE A 240 -10.18 -3.90 23.53
CA ILE A 240 -10.38 -4.92 22.50
C ILE A 240 -9.58 -4.57 21.25
N LEU A 241 -9.65 -3.34 20.76
CA LEU A 241 -8.93 -2.89 19.57
C LEU A 241 -7.40 -3.01 19.72
N GLN A 242 -6.85 -2.74 20.91
CA GLN A 242 -5.42 -2.87 21.18
C GLN A 242 -4.92 -4.31 21.14
N THR A 243 -5.77 -5.28 21.47
CA THR A 243 -5.39 -6.69 21.57
C THR A 243 -5.75 -7.48 20.32
N ILE A 244 -6.83 -7.12 19.63
CA ILE A 244 -7.39 -7.92 18.52
C ILE A 244 -6.39 -8.12 17.39
N LEU A 245 -5.65 -7.07 17.00
CA LEU A 245 -4.68 -7.18 15.93
C LEU A 245 -3.54 -8.14 16.31
N THR A 246 -3.02 -8.05 17.53
CA THR A 246 -1.94 -8.93 18.03
C THR A 246 -2.40 -10.39 18.01
N VAL A 247 -3.62 -10.66 18.48
CA VAL A 247 -4.20 -12.00 18.51
C VAL A 247 -4.48 -12.50 17.08
N ALA A 248 -5.07 -11.68 16.22
CA ALA A 248 -5.33 -12.04 14.83
C ALA A 248 -4.04 -12.29 14.04
N VAL A 249 -3.05 -11.40 14.17
CA VAL A 249 -1.74 -11.55 13.50
C VAL A 249 -1.04 -12.81 13.98
N ALA A 250 -1.06 -13.14 15.27
CA ALA A 250 -0.47 -14.36 15.77
C ALA A 250 -1.12 -15.64 15.18
N LYS A 251 -2.42 -15.61 14.89
CA LYS A 251 -3.12 -16.70 14.21
C LYS A 251 -2.80 -16.77 12.72
N VAL A 252 -2.78 -15.64 12.03
CA VAL A 252 -2.52 -15.57 10.58
C VAL A 252 -1.04 -15.76 10.24
N ALA A 253 -0.13 -15.39 11.16
CA ALA A 253 1.32 -15.43 10.97
C ALA A 253 1.90 -16.84 10.64
N GLN A 254 1.18 -17.89 10.88
CA GLN A 254 1.58 -19.24 10.51
C GLN A 254 1.07 -19.68 9.12
N TYR A 255 0.01 -19.08 8.61
CA TYR A 255 -0.61 -19.44 7.33
C TYR A 255 -0.14 -18.55 6.18
N LEU A 256 -0.20 -17.23 6.34
CA LEU A 256 0.17 -16.29 5.28
C LEU A 256 1.63 -16.47 4.79
N PRO A 257 2.66 -16.57 5.66
CA PRO A 257 4.01 -16.86 5.19
C PRO A 257 4.14 -18.26 4.57
N ALA A 258 3.37 -19.26 5.04
CA ALA A 258 3.36 -20.58 4.43
C ALA A 258 2.86 -20.50 2.98
N ALA A 259 1.74 -19.83 2.74
CA ALA A 259 1.19 -19.62 1.40
C ALA A 259 2.16 -18.87 0.49
N LEU A 260 2.79 -17.79 0.97
CA LEU A 260 3.78 -17.02 0.19
C LEU A 260 5.04 -17.84 -0.14
N LEU A 261 5.53 -18.65 0.78
CA LEU A 261 6.69 -19.51 0.55
C LEU A 261 6.35 -20.63 -0.44
N THR A 262 5.18 -21.24 -0.32
CA THR A 262 4.71 -22.27 -1.26
C THR A 262 4.55 -21.66 -2.65
N TYR A 263 3.94 -20.48 -2.78
CA TYR A 263 3.83 -19.78 -4.05
C TYR A 263 5.20 -19.54 -4.71
N LYS A 264 6.17 -18.98 -3.95
CA LYS A 264 7.54 -18.77 -4.45
C LYS A 264 8.24 -20.06 -4.84
N LEU A 265 8.01 -21.13 -4.10
CA LEU A 265 8.58 -22.45 -4.43
C LEU A 265 8.02 -22.96 -5.75
N ILE A 266 6.71 -22.90 -5.94
CA ILE A 266 6.04 -23.30 -7.18
C ILE A 266 6.51 -22.42 -8.35
N GLU A 267 6.58 -21.11 -8.17
CA GLU A 267 7.10 -20.18 -9.18
C GLU A 267 8.52 -20.56 -9.62
N ASN A 268 9.42 -20.81 -8.67
CA ASN A 268 10.80 -21.21 -8.97
C ASN A 268 10.88 -22.56 -9.67
N LEU A 269 10.06 -23.52 -9.28
CA LEU A 269 9.99 -24.84 -9.93
C LEU A 269 9.41 -24.74 -11.34
N SER A 270 8.33 -23.98 -11.52
CA SER A 270 7.72 -23.71 -12.83
C SER A 270 8.75 -23.07 -13.78
N ARG A 271 9.43 -22.01 -13.32
CA ARG A 271 10.48 -21.34 -14.10
C ARG A 271 11.62 -22.27 -14.49
N ARG A 272 12.00 -23.18 -13.59
CA ARG A 272 13.09 -24.14 -13.84
C ARG A 272 12.71 -25.27 -14.81
N TRP A 273 11.45 -25.72 -14.76
CA TRP A 273 11.01 -26.89 -15.51
C TRP A 273 10.26 -26.55 -16.80
N LEU A 274 9.45 -25.48 -16.79
CA LEU A 274 8.60 -25.11 -17.91
C LEU A 274 9.10 -23.85 -18.64
N GLY A 275 10.03 -23.09 -18.04
CA GLY A 275 10.58 -21.87 -18.64
C GLY A 275 9.57 -20.69 -18.68
N ASP A 276 8.31 -20.92 -18.39
CA ASP A 276 7.25 -19.93 -18.39
C ASP A 276 6.55 -19.83 -17.02
N THR A 277 6.34 -18.61 -16.56
CA THR A 277 5.61 -18.29 -15.31
C THR A 277 4.25 -17.65 -15.54
N ALA A 278 3.86 -17.42 -16.81
CA ALA A 278 2.63 -16.69 -17.14
C ALA A 278 1.37 -17.40 -16.62
N GLU A 279 1.30 -18.72 -16.68
CA GLU A 279 0.19 -19.52 -16.19
C GLU A 279 0.05 -19.47 -14.66
N MET A 280 1.15 -19.29 -13.94
CA MET A 280 1.14 -19.19 -12.47
C MET A 280 0.37 -17.98 -11.97
N GLY A 281 0.42 -16.86 -12.71
CA GLY A 281 -0.34 -15.65 -12.39
C GLY A 281 -1.86 -15.87 -12.43
N GLY A 282 -2.35 -16.74 -13.30
CA GLY A 282 -3.76 -17.14 -13.38
C GLY A 282 -4.20 -18.01 -12.20
N ILE A 283 -3.39 -19.00 -11.83
CA ILE A 283 -3.69 -19.92 -10.72
C ILE A 283 -3.73 -19.18 -9.37
N SER A 284 -2.86 -18.19 -9.16
CA SER A 284 -2.77 -17.45 -7.89
C SER A 284 -3.79 -16.34 -7.73
N LYS A 285 -4.34 -15.81 -8.83
CA LYS A 285 -5.22 -14.64 -8.82
C LYS A 285 -6.69 -14.94 -8.61
N SER A 286 -7.13 -16.17 -8.81
CA SER A 286 -8.55 -16.53 -8.79
C SER A 286 -8.80 -17.89 -8.12
N PRO A 287 -8.41 -18.09 -6.84
CA PRO A 287 -8.82 -19.31 -6.15
C PRO A 287 -10.35 -19.33 -5.98
N PRO A 288 -11.01 -20.50 -6.11
CA PRO A 288 -12.43 -20.65 -5.84
C PRO A 288 -12.79 -20.15 -4.44
N GLY A 289 -13.89 -19.41 -4.29
CA GLY A 289 -14.34 -18.85 -3.01
C GLY A 289 -13.60 -17.57 -2.58
N ASN A 290 -12.83 -16.95 -3.46
CA ASN A 290 -12.25 -15.62 -3.17
C ASN A 290 -13.29 -14.53 -3.45
N VAL A 291 -13.75 -13.86 -2.40
CA VAL A 291 -14.77 -12.80 -2.46
C VAL A 291 -14.42 -11.69 -3.46
N THR A 292 -13.14 -11.37 -3.61
CA THR A 292 -12.70 -10.35 -4.58
C THR A 292 -12.82 -10.79 -6.04
N THR A 293 -12.86 -12.09 -6.33
CA THR A 293 -13.09 -12.65 -7.67
C THR A 293 -14.59 -12.86 -7.98
N GLU A 294 -15.41 -12.96 -6.97
CA GLU A 294 -16.88 -13.10 -7.13
C GLU A 294 -17.57 -11.73 -7.27
N MET A 295 -16.89 -10.64 -6.95
CA MET A 295 -17.41 -9.26 -7.01
C MET A 295 -16.97 -8.49 -8.25
N GLY A 296 -16.20 -9.09 -9.16
CA GLY A 296 -15.67 -8.50 -10.39
C GLY A 296 -16.50 -8.74 -11.62
#